data_5b05c383956968b6e497282b885c3f45
#
_entry.id   5b05c383956968b6e497282b885c3f45
#
_cell.length_a   1.000
_cell.length_b   1.000
_cell.length_c   1.000
_cell.angle_alpha   90.00
_cell.angle_beta   90.00
_cell.angle_gamma   90.00
#
_symmetry.space_group_name_H-M   'P 1'
#
loop_
_entity.id
_entity.type
_entity.pdbx_description
1 polymer ?
#
loop_
_entity_poly.entity_id
_entity_poly.type
_entity_poly.pdbx_seq_one_letter_code
_entity_poly.pdbx_strand_id
1 'polypeptide(L)'
;LEKDRMTYEQQVPVWLEKLVEEGVLLKDGDEYNLQTREAQEWEKEFRQRGSRVRNDAPAIEQRRVDMLRAAVDRRTKHIKLRQGTSNVPRELKVVYGDTAPENNGTSVPVWVQDQWSTSDKNVETLARTEGTQSPMAFVFVQQNSNPKQLQELIIRELATRETLDHMGGRSGEGSEEARRGMETRLREATGQLERMIDEAVQNAKVYMAGGSEIVQLDLKEKLDEAGKMAMVRLFPKFKEADHKNWSAVQERAKRGDDAPLRAVDW
;
A
#
# COMPACT_ATOMS: atom_id res chain seq x y z
N LEU A 1 30.92 32.58 38.77
CA LEU A 1 31.42 32.12 37.46
C LEU A 1 31.08 30.63 37.19
N GLU A 2 31.33 29.70 38.13
CA GLU A 2 31.06 28.27 37.90
C GLU A 2 29.56 27.92 38.02
N LYS A 3 28.84 28.53 38.94
CA LYS A 3 27.36 28.39 39.08
C LYS A 3 26.63 28.94 37.84
N ASP A 4 27.08 30.05 37.32
CA ASP A 4 26.46 30.65 36.14
C ASP A 4 26.67 29.78 34.88
N ARG A 5 27.85 29.16 34.76
CA ARG A 5 28.17 28.25 33.65
C ARG A 5 27.26 27.01 33.64
N MET A 6 27.07 26.36 34.79
CA MET A 6 26.16 25.21 34.93
C MET A 6 24.69 25.59 34.61
N THR A 7 24.28 26.81 34.98
CA THR A 7 22.94 27.30 34.67
C THR A 7 22.75 27.51 33.12
N TYR A 8 23.77 28.08 32.44
CA TYR A 8 23.72 28.27 31.00
C TYR A 8 23.79 26.95 30.25
N GLU A 9 24.61 26.00 30.67
CA GLU A 9 24.70 24.66 30.04
C GLU A 9 23.36 23.91 30.08
N GLN A 10 22.54 24.15 31.12
CA GLN A 10 21.20 23.55 31.22
C GLN A 10 20.11 24.36 30.50
N GLN A 11 20.23 25.68 30.47
CA GLN A 11 19.19 26.55 29.85
C GLN A 11 19.34 26.76 28.37
N VAL A 12 20.57 26.80 27.84
CA VAL A 12 20.81 27.02 26.41
C VAL A 12 20.11 25.99 25.52
N PRO A 13 20.16 24.68 25.79
CA PRO A 13 19.40 23.71 25.01
C PRO A 13 17.90 23.97 25.00
N VAL A 14 17.34 24.33 26.15
CA VAL A 14 15.91 24.64 26.28
C VAL A 14 15.51 25.88 25.49
N TRP A 15 16.34 26.91 25.50
CA TRP A 15 16.10 28.12 24.70
C TRP A 15 16.26 27.86 23.20
N LEU A 16 17.24 27.06 22.80
CA LEU A 16 17.44 26.68 21.39
C LEU A 16 16.26 25.85 20.89
N GLU A 17 15.77 24.89 21.67
CA GLU A 17 14.59 24.11 21.32
C GLU A 17 13.34 25.01 21.19
N LYS A 18 13.16 25.97 22.11
CA LYS A 18 12.08 26.95 22.01
C LYS A 18 12.18 27.81 20.76
N LEU A 19 13.37 28.27 20.38
CA LEU A 19 13.58 29.02 19.15
C LEU A 19 13.34 28.16 17.90
N VAL A 20 13.58 26.85 17.96
CA VAL A 20 13.19 25.91 16.89
C VAL A 20 11.67 25.77 16.84
N GLU A 21 11.00 25.65 17.99
CA GLU A 21 9.52 25.61 18.04
C GLU A 21 8.89 26.89 17.51
N GLU A 22 9.48 28.04 17.80
CA GLU A 22 9.05 29.34 17.28
C GLU A 22 9.42 29.54 15.79
N GLY A 23 10.22 28.66 15.21
CA GLY A 23 10.63 28.72 13.80
C GLY A 23 11.71 29.74 13.50
N VAL A 24 12.42 30.25 14.51
CA VAL A 24 13.55 31.17 14.37
C VAL A 24 14.84 30.41 14.01
N LEU A 25 15.00 29.22 14.55
CA LEU A 25 16.11 28.32 14.27
C LEU A 25 15.63 27.06 13.58
N LEU A 26 16.47 26.50 12.72
CA LEU A 26 16.37 25.13 12.19
C LEU A 26 17.40 24.29 12.91
N LYS A 27 17.00 23.12 13.42
CA LYS A 27 17.92 22.11 13.96
C LYS A 27 18.21 21.08 12.87
N ASP A 28 19.47 20.93 12.52
CA ASP A 28 19.95 19.91 11.60
C ASP A 28 21.04 19.08 12.30
N GLY A 29 20.65 17.88 12.76
CA GLY A 29 21.49 17.09 13.65
C GLY A 29 21.79 17.83 14.97
N ASP A 30 23.08 18.12 15.20
CA ASP A 30 23.56 18.88 16.37
C ASP A 30 23.75 20.39 16.09
N GLU A 31 23.45 20.84 14.88
CA GLU A 31 23.63 22.23 14.47
C GLU A 31 22.31 23.01 14.50
N TYR A 32 22.39 24.30 14.88
CA TYR A 32 21.29 25.25 14.86
C TYR A 32 21.58 26.36 13.87
N ASN A 33 20.76 26.48 12.84
CA ASN A 33 20.89 27.48 11.79
C ASN A 33 19.78 28.53 11.90
N LEU A 34 20.15 29.81 11.74
CA LEU A 34 19.16 30.91 11.71
C LEU A 34 18.34 30.80 10.44
N GLN A 35 17.02 30.76 10.58
CA GLN A 35 16.15 30.73 9.42
C GLN A 35 16.01 32.13 8.80
N THR A 36 16.02 32.18 7.46
CA THR A 36 15.64 33.38 6.74
C THR A 36 14.17 33.69 6.97
N ARG A 37 13.75 34.93 6.76
CA ARG A 37 12.35 35.33 6.88
C ARG A 37 11.45 34.50 5.96
N GLU A 38 11.92 34.22 4.76
CA GLU A 38 11.24 33.38 3.78
C GLU A 38 11.07 31.96 4.30
N ALA A 39 12.11 31.36 4.87
CA ALA A 39 12.04 30.01 5.45
C ALA A 39 11.03 29.96 6.63
N GLN A 40 10.98 31.01 7.45
CA GLN A 40 9.98 31.13 8.52
C GLN A 40 8.55 31.20 7.98
N GLU A 41 8.30 31.91 6.86
CA GLU A 41 6.98 31.97 6.23
C GLU A 41 6.55 30.61 5.69
N TRP A 42 7.47 29.86 5.07
CA TRP A 42 7.22 28.51 4.60
C TRP A 42 6.93 27.53 5.75
N GLU A 43 7.68 27.60 6.83
CA GLU A 43 7.48 26.74 7.99
C GLU A 43 6.15 27.06 8.72
N LYS A 44 5.78 28.36 8.80
CA LYS A 44 4.48 28.80 9.33
C LYS A 44 3.33 28.23 8.49
N GLU A 45 3.43 28.32 7.17
CA GLU A 45 2.42 27.76 6.26
C GLU A 45 2.33 26.23 6.41
N PHE A 46 3.45 25.54 6.48
CA PHE A 46 3.50 24.10 6.71
C PHE A 46 2.78 23.70 8.01
N ARG A 47 3.06 24.40 9.12
CA ARG A 47 2.40 24.12 10.41
C ARG A 47 0.89 24.39 10.35
N GLN A 48 0.48 25.44 9.68
CA GLN A 48 -0.94 25.79 9.51
C GLN A 48 -1.65 24.68 8.71
N ARG A 49 -1.05 24.20 7.63
CA ARG A 49 -1.60 23.11 6.83
C ARG A 49 -1.58 21.79 7.60
N GLY A 50 -0.50 21.49 8.32
CA GLY A 50 -0.43 20.32 9.19
C GLY A 50 -1.57 20.26 10.21
N SER A 51 -1.91 21.42 10.82
CA SER A 51 -3.06 21.50 11.72
C SER A 51 -4.40 21.28 11.01
N ARG A 52 -4.54 21.74 9.76
CA ARG A 52 -5.75 21.52 8.95
C ARG A 52 -5.88 20.04 8.57
N VAL A 53 -4.83 19.46 7.99
CA VAL A 53 -4.80 18.05 7.57
C VAL A 53 -5.05 17.12 8.77
N ARG A 54 -4.50 17.42 9.95
CA ARG A 54 -4.73 16.62 11.16
C ARG A 54 -6.22 16.49 11.52
N ASN A 55 -7.03 17.50 11.19
CA ASN A 55 -8.47 17.51 11.42
C ASN A 55 -9.27 16.99 10.22
N ASP A 56 -8.61 16.62 9.11
CA ASP A 56 -9.22 16.05 7.91
C ASP A 56 -9.02 14.53 7.85
N ALA A 57 -9.77 13.82 8.69
CA ALA A 57 -9.71 12.37 8.74
C ALA A 57 -9.98 11.70 7.38
N PRO A 58 -10.94 12.16 6.56
CA PRO A 58 -11.17 11.60 5.22
C PRO A 58 -9.96 11.71 4.30
N ALA A 59 -9.24 12.83 4.28
CA ALA A 59 -8.05 13.00 3.45
C ALA A 59 -6.92 12.05 3.87
N ILE A 60 -6.72 11.88 5.18
CA ILE A 60 -5.73 10.94 5.73
C ILE A 60 -6.08 9.50 5.36
N GLU A 61 -7.35 9.13 5.49
CA GLU A 61 -7.83 7.80 5.13
C GLU A 61 -7.69 7.52 3.63
N GLN A 62 -8.12 8.46 2.79
CA GLN A 62 -7.99 8.32 1.34
C GLN A 62 -6.53 8.15 0.93
N ARG A 63 -5.62 8.95 1.48
CA ARG A 63 -4.18 8.83 1.19
C ARG A 63 -3.63 7.47 1.58
N ARG A 64 -3.99 6.96 2.75
CA ARG A 64 -3.62 5.61 3.20
C ARG A 64 -4.10 4.54 2.24
N VAL A 65 -5.39 4.58 1.88
CA VAL A 65 -6.02 3.61 0.98
C VAL A 65 -5.35 3.63 -0.40
N ASP A 66 -5.04 4.80 -0.94
CA ASP A 66 -4.38 4.94 -2.24
C ASP A 66 -2.98 4.32 -2.23
N MET A 67 -2.22 4.55 -1.16
CA MET A 67 -0.89 3.95 -1.00
C MET A 67 -0.96 2.43 -0.83
N LEU A 68 -1.93 1.95 -0.06
CA LEU A 68 -2.16 0.51 0.13
C LEU A 68 -2.49 -0.17 -1.20
N ARG A 69 -3.43 0.40 -1.97
CA ARG A 69 -3.79 -0.11 -3.31
C ARG A 69 -2.58 -0.16 -4.22
N ALA A 70 -1.83 0.94 -4.31
CA ALA A 70 -0.63 1.00 -5.14
C ALA A 70 0.41 -0.06 -4.74
N ALA A 71 0.60 -0.33 -3.45
CA ALA A 71 1.53 -1.34 -2.96
C ALA A 71 1.07 -2.78 -3.27
N VAL A 72 -0.22 -3.07 -3.08
CA VAL A 72 -0.80 -4.39 -3.43
C VAL A 72 -0.74 -4.60 -4.95
N ASP A 73 -1.14 -3.60 -5.74
CA ASP A 73 -1.15 -3.69 -7.21
C ASP A 73 0.26 -3.93 -7.77
N ARG A 74 1.30 -3.27 -7.22
CA ARG A 74 2.71 -3.54 -7.60
C ARG A 74 3.10 -5.00 -7.42
N ARG A 75 2.60 -5.69 -6.38
CA ARG A 75 2.92 -7.08 -6.08
C ARG A 75 2.07 -8.08 -6.86
N THR A 76 0.84 -7.72 -7.18
CA THR A 76 -0.13 -8.61 -7.83
C THR A 76 -0.07 -8.60 -9.35
N LYS A 77 0.28 -7.46 -9.98
CA LYS A 77 0.31 -7.30 -11.45
C LYS A 77 1.21 -8.29 -12.19
N HIS A 78 2.18 -8.90 -11.50
CA HIS A 78 3.10 -9.88 -12.07
C HIS A 78 2.70 -11.32 -11.81
N ILE A 79 1.59 -11.55 -11.11
CA ILE A 79 1.07 -12.90 -10.87
C ILE A 79 0.40 -13.37 -12.16
N LYS A 80 0.93 -14.45 -12.73
CA LYS A 80 0.42 -15.05 -13.95
C LYS A 80 -0.09 -16.45 -13.62
N LEU A 81 -1.37 -16.53 -13.26
CA LEU A 81 -1.98 -17.84 -13.01
C LEU A 81 -2.11 -18.63 -14.30
N ARG A 82 -1.70 -19.87 -14.26
CA ARG A 82 -1.79 -20.84 -15.34
C ARG A 82 -2.45 -22.11 -14.84
N GLN A 83 -3.48 -22.57 -15.53
CA GLN A 83 -4.23 -23.76 -15.12
C GLN A 83 -3.92 -24.92 -16.05
N GLY A 84 -3.58 -26.06 -15.45
CA GLY A 84 -3.40 -27.36 -16.09
C GLY A 84 -2.22 -27.49 -17.03
N THR A 85 -2.16 -28.63 -17.73
CA THR A 85 -1.12 -28.94 -18.72
C THR A 85 -1.25 -28.09 -19.99
N SER A 86 -2.46 -27.64 -20.29
CA SER A 86 -2.76 -26.72 -21.41
C SER A 86 -2.39 -25.25 -21.10
N ASN A 87 -1.89 -24.96 -19.88
CA ASN A 87 -1.42 -23.63 -19.48
C ASN A 87 -2.44 -22.50 -19.71
N VAL A 88 -3.72 -22.76 -19.50
CA VAL A 88 -4.79 -21.76 -19.69
C VAL A 88 -4.56 -20.58 -18.77
N PRO A 89 -4.45 -19.34 -19.28
CA PRO A 89 -4.27 -18.17 -18.45
C PRO A 89 -5.53 -17.87 -17.62
N ARG A 90 -5.33 -17.53 -16.36
CA ARG A 90 -6.38 -17.11 -15.45
C ARG A 90 -6.01 -15.78 -14.80
N GLU A 91 -7.01 -15.01 -14.43
CA GLU A 91 -6.86 -13.66 -13.88
C GLU A 91 -7.18 -13.63 -12.39
N LEU A 92 -6.41 -12.84 -11.64
CA LEU A 92 -6.77 -12.43 -10.29
C LEU A 92 -7.57 -11.13 -10.37
N LYS A 93 -8.77 -11.09 -9.79
CA LYS A 93 -9.56 -9.88 -9.64
C LYS A 93 -9.43 -9.37 -8.21
N VAL A 94 -8.56 -8.38 -8.02
CA VAL A 94 -8.34 -7.73 -6.72
C VAL A 94 -9.39 -6.66 -6.49
N VAL A 95 -10.07 -6.73 -5.34
CA VAL A 95 -11.13 -5.78 -4.95
C VAL A 95 -10.82 -5.25 -3.55
N TYR A 96 -11.07 -3.96 -3.35
CA TYR A 96 -10.85 -3.22 -2.11
C TYR A 96 -12.18 -2.68 -1.59
N GLY A 97 -12.24 -2.41 -0.29
CA GLY A 97 -13.40 -1.80 0.35
C GLY A 97 -14.31 -2.81 1.07
N ASP A 98 -15.48 -2.33 1.50
CA ASP A 98 -16.34 -3.05 2.45
C ASP A 98 -17.24 -4.11 1.80
N THR A 99 -17.35 -4.09 0.47
CA THR A 99 -18.20 -5.03 -0.27
C THR A 99 -17.37 -6.16 -0.86
N ALA A 100 -17.75 -7.39 -0.52
CA ALA A 100 -17.11 -8.57 -1.08
C ALA A 100 -17.24 -8.63 -2.61
N PRO A 101 -16.19 -9.08 -3.33
CA PRO A 101 -16.27 -9.26 -4.78
C PRO A 101 -17.26 -10.36 -5.15
N GLU A 102 -18.04 -10.11 -6.19
CA GLU A 102 -18.89 -11.16 -6.75
C GLU A 102 -18.05 -12.22 -7.48
N ASN A 103 -18.41 -13.48 -7.30
CA ASN A 103 -17.85 -14.57 -8.07
C ASN A 103 -18.45 -14.57 -9.49
N ASN A 104 -17.68 -14.10 -10.47
CA ASN A 104 -18.11 -14.07 -11.89
C ASN A 104 -17.84 -15.39 -12.63
N GLY A 105 -17.31 -16.42 -11.96
CA GLY A 105 -16.99 -17.72 -12.56
C GLY A 105 -15.81 -17.74 -13.53
N THR A 106 -15.11 -16.62 -13.75
CA THR A 106 -14.03 -16.50 -14.75
C THR A 106 -12.68 -16.08 -14.18
N SER A 107 -12.67 -15.29 -13.14
CA SER A 107 -11.48 -14.81 -12.45
C SER A 107 -11.47 -15.23 -10.98
N VAL A 108 -10.27 -15.34 -10.41
CA VAL A 108 -10.09 -15.61 -8.98
C VAL A 108 -10.34 -14.33 -8.20
N PRO A 109 -11.41 -14.25 -7.40
CA PRO A 109 -11.70 -13.07 -6.61
C PRO A 109 -10.75 -13.00 -5.39
N VAL A 110 -10.13 -11.83 -5.22
CA VAL A 110 -9.25 -11.52 -4.08
C VAL A 110 -9.79 -10.29 -3.39
N TRP A 111 -10.20 -10.42 -2.14
CA TRP A 111 -10.73 -9.32 -1.34
C TRP A 111 -9.68 -8.82 -0.34
N VAL A 112 -9.25 -7.57 -0.53
CA VAL A 112 -8.24 -6.95 0.31
C VAL A 112 -8.89 -6.12 1.42
N GLN A 113 -8.55 -6.44 2.64
CA GLN A 113 -8.96 -5.77 3.87
C GLN A 113 -7.72 -5.30 4.64
N ASP A 114 -7.87 -4.30 5.47
CA ASP A 114 -6.79 -3.78 6.30
C ASP A 114 -7.20 -3.64 7.78
N GLN A 115 -6.21 -3.50 8.64
CA GLN A 115 -6.41 -3.39 10.08
C GLN A 115 -7.16 -2.12 10.51
N TRP A 116 -7.25 -1.09 9.65
CA TRP A 116 -7.99 0.14 9.95
C TRP A 116 -9.49 0.01 9.73
N SER A 117 -9.89 -0.86 8.81
CA SER A 117 -11.30 -1.13 8.49
C SER A 117 -11.86 -2.31 9.29
N THR A 118 -11.04 -3.33 9.58
CA THR A 118 -11.50 -4.55 10.24
C THR A 118 -10.39 -5.22 11.05
N SER A 119 -10.71 -6.31 11.75
CA SER A 119 -9.72 -7.12 12.48
C SER A 119 -9.38 -8.41 11.73
N ASP A 120 -8.18 -8.95 11.98
CA ASP A 120 -7.73 -10.24 11.47
C ASP A 120 -8.74 -11.37 11.74
N LYS A 121 -9.26 -11.42 12.98
CA LYS A 121 -10.28 -12.40 13.38
C LYS A 121 -11.58 -12.26 12.58
N ASN A 122 -11.98 -11.04 12.24
CA ASN A 122 -13.17 -10.82 11.41
C ASN A 122 -12.93 -11.32 9.99
N VAL A 123 -11.78 -11.05 9.39
CA VAL A 123 -11.43 -11.54 8.05
C VAL A 123 -11.36 -13.06 8.02
N GLU A 124 -10.77 -13.69 9.03
CA GLU A 124 -10.78 -15.15 9.18
C GLU A 124 -12.19 -15.70 9.29
N THR A 125 -13.05 -15.04 10.06
CA THR A 125 -14.46 -15.43 10.22
C THR A 125 -15.23 -15.29 8.90
N LEU A 126 -15.04 -14.20 8.17
CA LEU A 126 -15.61 -14.00 6.82
C LEU A 126 -15.16 -15.11 5.87
N ALA A 127 -13.86 -15.42 5.86
CA ALA A 127 -13.34 -16.51 5.04
C ALA A 127 -13.96 -17.88 5.39
N ARG A 128 -14.20 -18.17 6.67
CA ARG A 128 -14.88 -19.40 7.11
C ARG A 128 -16.34 -19.42 6.67
N THR A 129 -17.04 -18.30 6.80
CA THR A 129 -18.48 -18.18 6.47
C THR A 129 -18.71 -18.34 4.97
N GLU A 130 -17.75 -17.89 4.13
CA GLU A 130 -17.81 -18.03 2.68
C GLU A 130 -17.83 -19.50 2.21
N GLY A 131 -17.33 -20.40 3.03
CA GLY A 131 -17.37 -21.85 2.78
C GLY A 131 -16.26 -22.36 1.86
N THR A 132 -15.99 -23.67 1.98
CA THR A 132 -14.84 -24.32 1.32
C THR A 132 -14.95 -24.44 -0.19
N GLN A 133 -16.13 -24.25 -0.77
CA GLN A 133 -16.37 -24.32 -2.23
C GLN A 133 -16.15 -22.99 -2.93
N SER A 134 -16.16 -21.86 -2.21
CA SER A 134 -15.91 -20.56 -2.79
C SER A 134 -14.44 -20.41 -3.23
N PRO A 135 -14.19 -19.85 -4.42
CA PRO A 135 -12.84 -19.61 -4.92
C PRO A 135 -12.20 -18.34 -4.34
N MET A 136 -12.90 -17.65 -3.43
CA MET A 136 -12.45 -16.36 -2.91
C MET A 136 -11.23 -16.50 -2.00
N ALA A 137 -10.25 -15.60 -2.21
CA ALA A 137 -9.14 -15.39 -1.32
C ALA A 137 -9.30 -14.05 -0.59
N PHE A 138 -8.97 -14.02 0.69
CA PHE A 138 -9.04 -12.85 1.56
C PHE A 138 -7.61 -12.45 1.93
N VAL A 139 -7.26 -11.20 1.66
CA VAL A 139 -5.98 -10.61 2.07
C VAL A 139 -6.21 -9.67 3.23
N PHE A 140 -5.53 -9.88 4.33
CA PHE A 140 -5.55 -9.00 5.48
C PHE A 140 -4.20 -8.32 5.66
N VAL A 141 -4.17 -7.00 5.47
CA VAL A 141 -2.97 -6.18 5.65
C VAL A 141 -2.90 -5.70 7.09
N GLN A 142 -1.99 -6.31 7.83
CA GLN A 142 -1.72 -5.95 9.22
C GLN A 142 -0.62 -4.91 9.28
N GLN A 143 -0.83 -3.85 10.04
CA GLN A 143 0.22 -2.89 10.33
C GLN A 143 1.13 -3.42 11.43
N ASN A 144 2.39 -3.64 11.08
CA ASN A 144 3.42 -4.04 12.05
C ASN A 144 4.03 -2.86 12.82
N SER A 145 3.76 -1.63 12.38
CA SER A 145 4.32 -0.39 12.91
C SER A 145 3.30 0.35 13.79
N ASN A 146 3.79 1.33 14.57
CA ASN A 146 2.92 2.17 15.37
C ASN A 146 1.89 2.94 14.50
N PRO A 147 0.57 2.75 14.71
CA PRO A 147 -0.49 3.42 13.93
C PRO A 147 -0.37 4.95 13.94
N LYS A 148 0.06 5.52 15.07
CA LYS A 148 0.27 6.96 15.20
C LYS A 148 1.41 7.47 14.32
N GLN A 149 2.46 6.68 14.15
CA GLN A 149 3.59 7.05 13.30
C GLN A 149 3.19 7.13 11.81
N LEU A 150 2.42 6.16 11.33
CA LEU A 150 1.89 6.18 9.96
C LEU A 150 1.02 7.41 9.73
N GLN A 151 0.10 7.69 10.65
CA GLN A 151 -0.77 8.85 10.58
C GLN A 151 0.01 10.17 10.56
N GLU A 152 1.00 10.35 11.44
CA GLU A 152 1.83 11.56 11.48
C GLU A 152 2.67 11.72 10.19
N LEU A 153 3.14 10.63 9.61
CA LEU A 153 3.84 10.68 8.32
C LEU A 153 2.91 11.08 7.17
N ILE A 154 1.66 10.58 7.14
CA ILE A 154 0.66 10.99 6.15
C ILE A 154 0.35 12.48 6.30
N ILE A 155 0.13 12.96 7.55
CA ILE A 155 -0.12 14.37 7.82
C ILE A 155 1.07 15.22 7.32
N ARG A 156 2.30 14.81 7.63
CA ARG A 156 3.51 15.50 7.19
C ARG A 156 3.61 15.55 5.67
N GLU A 157 3.38 14.42 5.00
CA GLU A 157 3.45 14.32 3.53
C GLU A 157 2.39 15.23 2.87
N LEU A 158 1.13 15.15 3.30
CA LEU A 158 0.04 15.97 2.76
C LEU A 158 0.27 17.47 3.03
N ALA A 159 0.61 17.83 4.27
CA ALA A 159 0.88 19.22 4.62
C ALA A 159 2.06 19.81 3.83
N THR A 160 3.12 19.02 3.61
CA THR A 160 4.28 19.46 2.82
C THR A 160 3.89 19.65 1.35
N ARG A 161 3.12 18.74 0.78
CA ARG A 161 2.62 18.82 -0.59
C ARG A 161 1.76 20.07 -0.80
N GLU A 162 0.77 20.28 0.07
CA GLU A 162 -0.09 21.47 0.02
C GLU A 162 0.71 22.77 0.19
N THR A 163 1.76 22.76 1.04
CA THR A 163 2.63 23.91 1.22
C THR A 163 3.39 24.22 -0.06
N LEU A 164 3.97 23.20 -0.71
CA LEU A 164 4.65 23.35 -1.99
C LEU A 164 3.72 23.86 -3.09
N ASP A 165 2.50 23.32 -3.17
CA ASP A 165 1.51 23.75 -4.16
C ASP A 165 1.10 25.21 -3.96
N HIS A 166 0.97 25.66 -2.72
CA HIS A 166 0.56 27.03 -2.41
C HIS A 166 1.68 28.05 -2.53
N MET A 167 2.88 27.69 -2.07
CA MET A 167 4.03 28.58 -1.97
C MET A 167 4.97 28.50 -3.18
N GLY A 168 4.86 27.43 -3.99
CA GLY A 168 5.81 27.09 -5.04
C GLY A 168 5.95 28.12 -6.18
N GLY A 169 4.98 29.03 -6.33
CA GLY A 169 5.05 30.14 -7.28
C GLY A 169 5.83 31.37 -6.79
N ARG A 170 6.33 31.36 -5.53
CA ARG A 170 7.10 32.48 -4.98
C ARG A 170 8.52 32.43 -5.50
N SER A 171 9.03 33.61 -5.93
CA SER A 171 10.39 33.80 -6.43
C SER A 171 11.24 34.55 -5.41
N GLY A 172 12.55 34.32 -5.45
CA GLY A 172 13.55 34.90 -4.56
C GLY A 172 14.51 33.84 -4.03
N GLU A 173 15.77 34.20 -3.78
CA GLU A 173 16.81 33.25 -3.41
C GLU A 173 16.49 32.50 -2.12
N GLY A 174 16.04 33.18 -1.07
CA GLY A 174 15.60 32.56 0.18
C GLY A 174 14.34 31.67 0.04
N SER A 175 13.43 32.02 -0.88
CA SER A 175 12.26 31.20 -1.18
C SER A 175 12.61 29.92 -1.92
N GLU A 176 13.61 29.95 -2.79
CA GLU A 176 14.09 28.73 -3.49
C GLU A 176 14.76 27.75 -2.54
N GLU A 177 15.55 28.22 -1.58
CA GLU A 177 16.15 27.39 -0.55
C GLU A 177 15.10 26.72 0.33
N ALA A 178 14.11 27.51 0.83
CA ALA A 178 13.00 26.99 1.60
C ALA A 178 12.17 25.95 0.82
N ARG A 179 11.93 26.19 -0.48
CA ARG A 179 11.27 25.24 -1.37
C ARG A 179 12.03 23.91 -1.47
N ARG A 180 13.35 23.96 -1.68
CA ARG A 180 14.20 22.74 -1.74
C ARG A 180 14.14 21.97 -0.42
N GLY A 181 14.15 22.66 0.72
CA GLY A 181 13.95 22.05 2.04
C GLY A 181 12.62 21.31 2.14
N MET A 182 11.53 21.93 1.68
CA MET A 182 10.21 21.28 1.66
C MET A 182 10.16 20.10 0.66
N GLU A 183 10.77 20.20 -0.52
CA GLU A 183 10.86 19.10 -1.47
C GLU A 183 11.63 17.90 -0.88
N THR A 184 12.68 18.16 -0.12
CA THR A 184 13.42 17.12 0.60
C THR A 184 12.57 16.47 1.67
N ARG A 185 11.87 17.27 2.50
CA ARG A 185 10.93 16.79 3.51
C ARG A 185 9.81 15.93 2.90
N LEU A 186 9.26 16.35 1.75
CA LEU A 186 8.25 15.56 1.03
C LEU A 186 8.80 14.20 0.59
N ARG A 187 9.99 14.20 0.00
CA ARG A 187 10.63 12.96 -0.48
C ARG A 187 10.91 11.98 0.66
N GLU A 188 11.40 12.48 1.78
CA GLU A 188 11.66 11.68 2.98
C GLU A 188 10.38 11.10 3.57
N ALA A 189 9.35 11.93 3.76
CA ALA A 189 8.05 11.48 4.28
C ALA A 189 7.42 10.43 3.36
N THR A 190 7.39 10.68 2.05
CA THR A 190 6.86 9.74 1.06
C THR A 190 7.64 8.43 1.07
N GLY A 191 8.98 8.48 1.08
CA GLY A 191 9.81 7.28 1.10
C GLY A 191 9.68 6.47 2.40
N GLN A 192 9.45 7.12 3.53
CA GLN A 192 9.15 6.42 4.79
C GLN A 192 7.78 5.75 4.75
N LEU A 193 6.76 6.45 4.27
CA LEU A 193 5.41 5.92 4.09
C LEU A 193 5.40 4.70 3.16
N GLU A 194 6.07 4.81 2.02
CA GLU A 194 6.16 3.71 1.06
C GLU A 194 6.80 2.46 1.69
N ARG A 195 7.89 2.63 2.44
CA ARG A 195 8.52 1.50 3.13
C ARG A 195 7.61 0.85 4.16
N MET A 196 6.92 1.65 4.98
CA MET A 196 6.00 1.14 6.01
C MET A 196 4.82 0.38 5.40
N ILE A 197 4.22 0.91 4.34
CA ILE A 197 3.11 0.27 3.64
C ILE A 197 3.59 -0.98 2.88
N ASP A 198 4.72 -0.91 2.19
CA ASP A 198 5.28 -2.06 1.47
C ASP A 198 5.63 -3.22 2.42
N GLU A 199 6.15 -2.94 3.61
CA GLU A 199 6.41 -3.94 4.65
C GLU A 199 5.10 -4.57 5.15
N ALA A 200 4.09 -3.75 5.44
CA ALA A 200 2.78 -4.24 5.87
C ALA A 200 2.13 -5.15 4.80
N VAL A 201 2.21 -4.75 3.53
CA VAL A 201 1.67 -5.53 2.40
C VAL A 201 2.48 -6.81 2.16
N GLN A 202 3.80 -6.77 2.32
CA GLN A 202 4.65 -7.96 2.18
C GLN A 202 4.27 -9.03 3.20
N ASN A 203 3.98 -8.61 4.43
CA ASN A 203 3.65 -9.49 5.55
C ASN A 203 2.14 -9.78 5.67
N ALA A 204 1.33 -9.34 4.69
CA ALA A 204 -0.11 -9.56 4.73
C ALA A 204 -0.46 -11.04 4.86
N LYS A 205 -1.50 -11.32 5.64
CA LYS A 205 -2.06 -12.67 5.75
C LYS A 205 -3.00 -12.93 4.58
N VAL A 206 -3.07 -14.17 4.15
CA VAL A 206 -3.98 -14.61 3.10
C VAL A 206 -4.77 -15.81 3.60
N TYR A 207 -6.09 -15.70 3.58
CA TYR A 207 -7.01 -16.77 3.89
C TYR A 207 -7.75 -17.22 2.63
N MET A 208 -7.90 -18.52 2.46
CA MET A 208 -8.85 -19.06 1.49
C MET A 208 -10.24 -19.12 2.11
N ALA A 209 -11.27 -18.99 1.29
CA ALA A 209 -12.63 -19.34 1.68
C ALA A 209 -12.65 -20.74 2.33
N GLY A 210 -13.38 -20.86 3.47
CA GLY A 210 -13.27 -22.00 4.38
C GLY A 210 -12.33 -21.75 5.56
N GLY A 211 -11.59 -20.61 5.60
CA GLY A 211 -10.82 -20.12 6.75
C GLY A 211 -9.40 -20.68 6.88
N SER A 212 -8.87 -21.37 5.86
CA SER A 212 -7.48 -21.83 5.89
C SER A 212 -6.51 -20.70 5.53
N GLU A 213 -5.52 -20.45 6.39
CA GLU A 213 -4.43 -19.50 6.13
C GLU A 213 -3.40 -20.11 5.18
N ILE A 214 -2.95 -19.32 4.21
CA ILE A 214 -1.86 -19.65 3.28
C ILE A 214 -0.55 -19.16 3.88
N VAL A 215 0.33 -20.10 4.23
CA VAL A 215 1.63 -19.82 4.84
C VAL A 215 2.73 -19.90 3.78
N GLN A 216 3.18 -18.75 3.30
CA GLN A 216 4.28 -18.57 2.35
C GLN A 216 5.13 -17.37 2.75
N LEU A 217 6.27 -17.12 2.07
CA LEU A 217 7.23 -16.09 2.45
C LEU A 217 6.67 -14.68 2.24
N ASP A 218 6.01 -14.41 1.11
CA ASP A 218 5.49 -13.09 0.79
C ASP A 218 4.09 -13.13 0.18
N LEU A 219 3.46 -11.96 0.05
CA LEU A 219 2.11 -11.83 -0.48
C LEU A 219 1.96 -12.42 -1.90
N LYS A 220 2.96 -12.25 -2.76
CA LYS A 220 2.91 -12.77 -4.14
C LYS A 220 2.84 -14.29 -4.16
N GLU A 221 3.68 -14.96 -3.36
CA GLU A 221 3.69 -16.42 -3.25
C GLU A 221 2.39 -16.94 -2.61
N LYS A 222 1.89 -16.25 -1.57
CA LYS A 222 0.60 -16.56 -0.94
C LYS A 222 -0.54 -16.49 -1.95
N LEU A 223 -0.59 -15.43 -2.78
CA LEU A 223 -1.63 -15.26 -3.78
C LEU A 223 -1.48 -16.19 -4.97
N ASP A 224 -0.27 -16.57 -5.36
CA ASP A 224 -0.06 -17.61 -6.38
C ASP A 224 -0.63 -18.96 -5.91
N GLU A 225 -0.36 -19.34 -4.66
CA GLU A 225 -0.89 -20.57 -4.07
C GLU A 225 -2.42 -20.51 -3.88
N ALA A 226 -2.93 -19.40 -3.33
CA ALA A 226 -4.37 -19.17 -3.22
C ALA A 226 -5.05 -19.25 -4.60
N GLY A 227 -4.43 -18.66 -5.63
CA GLY A 227 -4.91 -18.72 -7.00
C GLY A 227 -4.99 -20.16 -7.55
N LYS A 228 -3.99 -20.99 -7.28
CA LYS A 228 -4.01 -22.44 -7.65
C LYS A 228 -5.17 -23.16 -6.97
N MET A 229 -5.38 -22.94 -5.68
CA MET A 229 -6.50 -23.54 -4.94
C MET A 229 -7.84 -23.06 -5.47
N ALA A 230 -7.95 -21.76 -5.72
CA ALA A 230 -9.17 -21.12 -6.24
C ALA A 230 -9.54 -21.64 -7.63
N MET A 231 -8.56 -21.84 -8.52
CA MET A 231 -8.78 -22.38 -9.86
C MET A 231 -9.43 -23.77 -9.83
N VAL A 232 -9.05 -24.62 -8.88
CA VAL A 232 -9.65 -25.95 -8.71
C VAL A 232 -11.15 -25.83 -8.33
N ARG A 233 -11.49 -24.85 -7.51
CA ARG A 233 -12.86 -24.58 -7.07
C ARG A 233 -13.71 -23.91 -8.17
N LEU A 234 -13.13 -22.98 -8.93
CA LEU A 234 -13.78 -22.30 -10.04
C LEU A 234 -14.10 -23.26 -11.21
N PHE A 235 -13.17 -24.18 -11.48
CA PHE A 235 -13.21 -25.06 -12.65
C PHE A 235 -13.03 -26.53 -12.21
N PRO A 236 -13.99 -27.11 -11.46
CA PRO A 236 -13.80 -28.44 -10.87
C PRO A 236 -13.68 -29.55 -11.93
N LYS A 237 -14.27 -29.39 -13.10
CA LYS A 237 -14.19 -30.34 -14.22
C LYS A 237 -13.02 -30.05 -15.18
N PHE A 238 -12.18 -29.06 -14.90
CA PHE A 238 -11.10 -28.68 -15.82
C PHE A 238 -10.14 -29.83 -16.10
N LYS A 239 -9.82 -30.66 -15.09
CA LYS A 239 -8.92 -31.80 -15.24
C LYS A 239 -9.42 -32.83 -16.29
N GLU A 240 -10.74 -32.96 -16.44
CA GLU A 240 -11.36 -33.89 -17.41
C GLU A 240 -11.18 -33.39 -18.84
N ALA A 241 -11.08 -32.05 -19.04
CA ALA A 241 -10.92 -31.42 -20.35
C ALA A 241 -9.49 -30.94 -20.62
N ASP A 242 -8.56 -31.10 -19.67
CA ASP A 242 -7.19 -30.58 -19.76
C ASP A 242 -6.30 -31.52 -20.59
N HIS A 243 -6.14 -31.20 -21.86
CA HIS A 243 -5.27 -31.95 -22.77
C HIS A 243 -4.13 -31.09 -23.30
N LYS A 244 -2.90 -31.62 -23.36
CA LYS A 244 -1.68 -30.91 -23.82
C LYS A 244 -1.80 -30.30 -25.22
N ASN A 245 -2.65 -30.88 -26.08
CA ASN A 245 -2.87 -30.43 -27.46
C ASN A 245 -4.06 -29.46 -27.61
N TRP A 246 -4.70 -29.05 -26.52
CA TRP A 246 -5.93 -28.25 -26.55
C TRP A 246 -5.76 -26.90 -27.26
N SER A 247 -4.61 -26.24 -27.09
CA SER A 247 -4.30 -25.00 -27.81
C SER A 247 -4.24 -25.19 -29.33
N ALA A 248 -3.70 -26.30 -29.78
CA ALA A 248 -3.67 -26.64 -31.22
C ALA A 248 -5.08 -26.92 -31.79
N VAL A 249 -5.94 -27.56 -30.98
CA VAL A 249 -7.34 -27.79 -31.30
C VAL A 249 -8.10 -26.47 -31.42
N GLN A 250 -7.92 -25.56 -30.48
CA GLN A 250 -8.52 -24.22 -30.51
C GLN A 250 -8.09 -23.40 -31.72
N GLU A 251 -6.82 -23.40 -32.07
CA GLU A 251 -6.31 -22.69 -33.22
C GLU A 251 -6.88 -23.24 -34.57
N ARG A 252 -7.03 -24.55 -34.65
CA ARG A 252 -7.67 -25.19 -35.84
C ARG A 252 -9.16 -24.86 -35.89
N ALA A 253 -9.86 -24.93 -34.76
CA ALA A 253 -11.28 -24.56 -34.71
C ALA A 253 -11.52 -23.10 -35.10
N LYS A 254 -10.65 -22.16 -34.68
CA LYS A 254 -10.71 -20.76 -35.13
C LYS A 254 -10.53 -20.58 -36.62
N ARG A 255 -9.81 -21.47 -37.29
CA ARG A 255 -9.60 -21.44 -38.75
C ARG A 255 -10.72 -22.13 -39.54
N GLY A 256 -11.77 -22.61 -38.86
CA GLY A 256 -12.88 -23.31 -39.52
C GLY A 256 -12.53 -24.72 -40.02
N ASP A 257 -11.49 -25.33 -39.44
CA ASP A 257 -11.09 -26.69 -39.76
C ASP A 257 -11.99 -27.67 -39.02
N ASP A 258 -12.77 -28.45 -39.74
CA ASP A 258 -13.72 -29.46 -39.21
C ASP A 258 -13.03 -30.69 -38.58
N ALA A 259 -11.71 -30.79 -38.67
CA ALA A 259 -10.93 -31.92 -38.15
C ALA A 259 -10.39 -31.77 -36.69
N PRO A 260 -10.66 -30.71 -35.89
CA PRO A 260 -10.05 -30.54 -34.58
C PRO A 260 -10.41 -31.66 -33.59
N LEU A 261 -11.59 -32.25 -33.68
CA LEU A 261 -12.08 -33.33 -32.83
C LEU A 261 -11.41 -34.68 -33.11
N ARG A 262 -10.80 -34.87 -34.27
CA ARG A 262 -10.10 -36.11 -34.64
C ARG A 262 -8.64 -36.12 -34.19
N ALA A 263 -8.11 -34.99 -33.74
CA ALA A 263 -6.70 -34.84 -33.28
C ALA A 263 -6.54 -35.00 -31.78
N VAL A 264 -7.62 -35.19 -31.04
CA VAL A 264 -7.62 -35.46 -29.60
C VAL A 264 -7.88 -36.95 -29.47
N ASP A 265 -6.81 -37.73 -29.21
CA ASP A 265 -6.96 -39.09 -28.70
C ASP A 265 -7.43 -38.94 -27.24
N TRP A 266 -8.68 -39.30 -27.00
CA TRP A 266 -9.36 -39.29 -25.70
C TRP A 266 -8.89 -40.42 -24.83
#